data_08e9539e9350625090bf8dade9d5aae7
#
_entry.id   08e9539e9350625090bf8dade9d5aae7
#
_cell.length_a   1.000
_cell.length_b   1.000
_cell.length_c   1.000
_cell.angle_alpha   90.00
_cell.angle_beta   90.00
_cell.angle_gamma   90.00
#
_symmetry.space_group_name_H-M   'P 1'
#
loop_
_entity.id
_entity.type
_entity.pdbx_description
1 polymer ?
#
loop_
_entity_poly.entity_id
_entity_poly.type
_entity_poly.pdbx_seq_one_letter_code
_entity_poly.pdbx_strand_id
1 'polypeptide(L)'
;LDRFGLSDPPPGLLRVLLAGTLNRYYDVESMLGLVAELRRRSPVEFVVASPGETDWEDELATIEASRVSATPGEMAELVSSCHVGLSVCRDDAGTSLLAAMPTKIGEFLASGRPVVVNPGLVDAAQMLERDGCGIAFGSSSETGVVDAADRLEDLLADPRTPARCRSLAESHFDLDRGVDALVEVYTALGA
;
A
#
# COMPACT_ATOMS: atom_id res chain seq x y z
N LEU A 1 7.89 -8.38 -11.78
CA LEU A 1 6.47 -8.62 -11.43
C LEU A 1 6.06 -10.09 -11.37
N ASP A 2 6.88 -11.01 -11.87
CA ASP A 2 6.52 -12.42 -12.09
C ASP A 2 6.07 -13.19 -10.82
N ARG A 3 6.55 -12.77 -9.66
CA ARG A 3 6.15 -13.38 -8.37
C ARG A 3 4.77 -12.93 -7.89
N PHE A 4 4.30 -11.77 -8.35
CA PHE A 4 3.05 -11.15 -7.92
C PHE A 4 2.03 -11.25 -9.04
N GLY A 5 1.20 -12.30 -9.01
CA GLY A 5 0.17 -12.53 -10.03
C GLY A 5 -1.13 -11.79 -9.72
N LEU A 6 -1.81 -11.32 -10.77
CA LEU A 6 -3.17 -10.82 -10.63
C LEU A 6 -4.07 -11.92 -10.09
N SER A 7 -4.82 -11.63 -9.05
CA SER A 7 -5.81 -12.53 -8.47
C SER A 7 -7.07 -11.75 -8.09
N ASP A 8 -8.20 -12.44 -8.04
CA ASP A 8 -9.41 -11.85 -7.49
C ASP A 8 -9.23 -11.54 -6.00
N PRO A 9 -9.88 -10.49 -5.47
CA PRO A 9 -9.91 -10.26 -4.04
C PRO A 9 -10.44 -11.49 -3.29
N PRO A 10 -9.85 -11.85 -2.14
CA PRO A 10 -10.33 -13.02 -1.39
C PRO A 10 -11.77 -12.79 -0.93
N PRO A 11 -12.60 -13.84 -0.87
CA PRO A 11 -13.93 -13.73 -0.31
C PRO A 11 -13.86 -13.56 1.22
N GLY A 12 -14.86 -12.91 1.79
CA GLY A 12 -15.01 -12.79 3.24
C GLY A 12 -14.80 -11.38 3.76
N LEU A 13 -14.23 -11.28 4.97
CA LEU A 13 -14.02 -9.98 5.62
C LEU A 13 -12.91 -9.18 4.94
N LEU A 14 -13.01 -7.86 5.03
CA LEU A 14 -12.01 -6.95 4.50
C LEU A 14 -10.66 -7.17 5.21
N ARG A 15 -9.61 -7.52 4.47
CA ARG A 15 -8.24 -7.67 4.98
C ARG A 15 -7.38 -6.52 4.51
N VAL A 16 -6.87 -5.76 5.46
CA VAL A 16 -5.97 -4.61 5.27
C VAL A 16 -4.56 -5.04 5.64
N LEU A 17 -3.59 -4.85 4.76
CA LEU A 17 -2.21 -5.29 4.99
C LEU A 17 -1.25 -4.10 5.07
N LEU A 18 -0.51 -4.03 6.18
CA LEU A 18 0.71 -3.25 6.30
C LEU A 18 1.91 -4.20 6.18
N ALA A 19 2.72 -4.01 5.14
CA ALA A 19 3.92 -4.82 4.91
C ALA A 19 5.20 -3.98 4.99
N GLY A 20 6.20 -4.46 5.73
CA GLY A 20 7.52 -3.85 5.89
C GLY A 20 7.85 -3.48 7.31
N THR A 21 9.12 -3.11 7.55
CA THR A 21 9.60 -2.76 8.89
C THR A 21 8.92 -1.49 9.40
N LEU A 22 8.09 -1.64 10.43
CA LEU A 22 7.47 -0.52 11.12
C LEU A 22 8.54 0.28 11.88
N ASN A 23 8.72 1.52 11.48
CA ASN A 23 9.68 2.43 12.09
C ASN A 23 9.07 3.86 12.16
N ARG A 24 9.82 4.83 12.65
CA ARG A 24 9.41 6.22 12.85
C ARG A 24 8.96 6.98 11.58
N TYR A 25 9.18 6.43 10.39
CA TYR A 25 8.76 7.04 9.13
C TYR A 25 7.29 6.79 8.81
N TYR A 26 6.67 5.78 9.46
CA TYR A 26 5.26 5.49 9.26
C TYR A 26 4.36 6.39 10.12
N ASP A 27 3.25 6.81 9.57
CA ASP A 27 2.15 7.45 10.28
C ASP A 27 1.18 6.37 10.80
N VAL A 28 1.61 5.73 11.89
CA VAL A 28 0.85 4.62 12.49
C VAL A 28 -0.48 5.12 13.02
N GLU A 29 -0.53 6.30 13.63
CA GLU A 29 -1.76 6.88 14.18
C GLU A 29 -2.84 7.03 13.12
N SER A 30 -2.52 7.62 11.97
CA SER A 30 -3.47 7.74 10.85
C SER A 30 -3.90 6.38 10.32
N MET A 31 -2.98 5.42 10.17
CA MET A 31 -3.33 4.06 9.72
C MET A 31 -4.28 3.36 10.70
N LEU A 32 -4.02 3.43 12.00
CA LEU A 32 -4.89 2.83 13.02
C LEU A 32 -6.27 3.50 13.05
N GLY A 33 -6.31 4.83 12.89
CA GLY A 33 -7.57 5.59 12.75
C GLY A 33 -8.40 5.09 11.57
N LEU A 34 -7.79 4.92 10.41
CA LEU A 34 -8.48 4.40 9.22
C LEU A 34 -9.00 2.98 9.45
N VAL A 35 -8.18 2.08 10.02
CA VAL A 35 -8.60 0.71 10.31
C VAL A 35 -9.75 0.68 11.33
N ALA A 36 -9.69 1.53 12.37
CA ALA A 36 -10.77 1.64 13.37
C ALA A 36 -12.08 2.11 12.72
N GLU A 37 -12.03 3.11 11.82
CA GLU A 37 -13.21 3.57 11.09
C GLU A 37 -13.79 2.49 10.17
N LEU A 38 -12.96 1.77 9.42
CA LEU A 38 -13.41 0.65 8.59
C LEU A 38 -14.08 -0.43 9.43
N ARG A 39 -13.55 -0.75 10.62
CA ARG A 39 -14.16 -1.71 11.58
C ARG A 39 -15.50 -1.25 12.13
N ARG A 40 -15.73 0.05 12.24
CA ARG A 40 -17.04 0.58 12.62
C ARG A 40 -18.12 0.26 11.59
N ARG A 41 -17.75 0.10 10.33
CA ARG A 41 -18.67 -0.12 9.19
C ARG A 41 -18.86 -1.60 8.88
N SER A 42 -17.79 -2.38 8.93
CA SER A 42 -17.82 -3.81 8.58
C SER A 42 -16.72 -4.59 9.31
N PRO A 43 -16.79 -5.92 9.37
CA PRO A 43 -15.71 -6.74 9.91
C PRO A 43 -14.41 -6.57 9.10
N VAL A 44 -13.32 -6.21 9.78
CA VAL A 44 -12.00 -5.99 9.17
C VAL A 44 -10.92 -6.76 9.93
N GLU A 45 -10.08 -7.48 9.21
CA GLU A 45 -8.83 -8.02 9.71
C GLU A 45 -7.69 -7.08 9.31
N PHE A 46 -6.94 -6.58 10.31
CA PHE A 46 -5.73 -5.80 10.08
C PHE A 46 -4.52 -6.69 10.25
N VAL A 47 -3.78 -6.90 9.18
CA VAL A 47 -2.60 -7.76 9.12
C VAL A 47 -1.34 -6.88 9.06
N VAL A 48 -0.38 -7.16 9.93
CA VAL A 48 0.90 -6.46 9.98
C VAL A 48 2.04 -7.43 9.76
N ALA A 49 2.64 -7.36 8.58
CA ALA A 49 3.82 -8.12 8.20
C ALA A 49 5.08 -7.26 8.41
N SER A 50 5.58 -7.22 9.64
CA SER A 50 6.78 -6.49 10.02
C SER A 50 7.73 -7.43 10.77
N PRO A 51 9.03 -7.48 10.39
CA PRO A 51 10.01 -8.28 11.11
C PRO A 51 10.33 -7.66 12.48
N GLY A 52 10.45 -8.51 13.48
CA GLY A 52 10.85 -8.11 14.84
C GLY A 52 9.78 -7.32 15.61
N GLU A 53 10.21 -6.80 16.74
CA GLU A 53 9.40 -5.91 17.58
C GLU A 53 9.41 -4.48 17.01
N THR A 54 8.40 -3.71 17.36
CA THR A 54 8.23 -2.30 16.96
C THR A 54 7.87 -1.46 18.17
N ASP A 55 8.12 -0.16 18.11
CA ASP A 55 7.71 0.80 19.15
C ASP A 55 6.17 0.94 19.30
N TRP A 56 5.39 0.25 18.44
CA TRP A 56 3.92 0.34 18.32
C TRP A 56 3.19 -0.94 18.77
N GLU A 57 3.82 -1.80 19.56
CA GLU A 57 3.23 -3.09 19.95
C GLU A 57 1.93 -2.91 20.76
N ASP A 58 1.88 -1.93 21.66
CA ASP A 58 0.70 -1.68 22.50
C ASP A 58 -0.48 -1.16 21.68
N GLU A 59 -0.22 -0.25 20.72
CA GLU A 59 -1.24 0.29 19.81
C GLU A 59 -1.75 -0.79 18.88
N LEU A 60 -0.86 -1.61 18.32
CA LEU A 60 -1.24 -2.74 17.46
C LEU A 60 -2.05 -3.79 18.22
N ALA A 61 -1.69 -4.06 19.48
CA ALA A 61 -2.47 -4.96 20.34
C ALA A 61 -3.85 -4.38 20.66
N THR A 62 -3.94 -3.08 20.93
CA THR A 62 -5.21 -2.41 21.22
C THR A 62 -6.19 -2.51 20.04
N ILE A 63 -5.69 -2.47 18.80
CA ILE A 63 -6.51 -2.63 17.60
C ILE A 63 -6.58 -4.10 17.14
N GLU A 64 -6.15 -5.05 17.94
CA GLU A 64 -6.17 -6.47 17.61
C GLU A 64 -5.56 -6.77 16.22
N ALA A 65 -4.37 -6.21 15.94
CA ALA A 65 -3.68 -6.45 14.68
C ALA A 65 -3.12 -7.88 14.64
N SER A 66 -3.35 -8.58 13.55
CA SER A 66 -2.76 -9.91 13.29
C SER A 66 -1.31 -9.75 12.86
N ARG A 67 -0.35 -10.09 13.74
CA ARG A 67 1.08 -10.06 13.42
C ARG A 67 1.48 -11.32 12.65
N VAL A 68 2.13 -11.12 11.51
CA VAL A 68 2.65 -12.21 10.69
C VAL A 68 4.11 -11.97 10.33
N SER A 69 4.84 -13.05 10.14
CA SER A 69 6.18 -13.01 9.54
C SER A 69 6.10 -13.69 8.19
N ALA A 70 6.61 -13.05 7.16
CA ALA A 70 6.65 -13.60 5.82
C ALA A 70 8.05 -13.43 5.22
N THR A 71 8.57 -14.51 4.68
CA THR A 71 9.78 -14.46 3.86
C THR A 71 9.50 -13.75 2.53
N PRO A 72 10.51 -13.28 1.80
CA PRO A 72 10.30 -12.72 0.47
C PRO A 72 9.57 -13.65 -0.51
N GLY A 73 9.68 -14.98 -0.32
CA GLY A 73 8.95 -15.96 -1.13
C GLY A 73 7.47 -16.05 -0.81
N GLU A 74 7.09 -15.84 0.44
CA GLU A 74 5.71 -15.91 0.95
C GLU A 74 4.94 -14.59 0.77
N MET A 75 5.63 -13.47 0.52
CA MET A 75 5.00 -12.15 0.40
C MET A 75 3.96 -12.08 -0.71
N ALA A 76 4.17 -12.77 -1.83
CA ALA A 76 3.21 -12.76 -2.93
C ALA A 76 1.87 -13.39 -2.53
N GLU A 77 1.90 -14.50 -1.79
CA GLU A 77 0.71 -15.16 -1.26
C GLU A 77 0.02 -14.27 -0.21
N LEU A 78 0.80 -13.69 0.70
CA LEU A 78 0.28 -12.79 1.73
C LEU A 78 -0.42 -11.57 1.10
N VAL A 79 0.21 -10.90 0.13
CA VAL A 79 -0.38 -9.76 -0.59
C VAL A 79 -1.66 -10.17 -1.32
N SER A 80 -1.65 -11.32 -2.01
CA SER A 80 -2.83 -11.84 -2.71
C SER A 80 -3.99 -12.19 -1.77
N SER A 81 -3.69 -12.53 -0.51
CA SER A 81 -4.68 -12.84 0.52
C SER A 81 -5.36 -11.60 1.13
N CYS A 82 -4.97 -10.40 0.74
CA CYS A 82 -5.50 -9.15 1.26
C CYS A 82 -6.31 -8.39 0.21
N HIS A 83 -7.04 -7.34 0.62
CA HIS A 83 -7.86 -6.50 -0.26
C HIS A 83 -7.17 -5.18 -0.59
N VAL A 84 -6.37 -4.65 0.34
CA VAL A 84 -5.74 -3.33 0.24
C VAL A 84 -4.43 -3.30 1.01
N GLY A 85 -3.45 -2.58 0.47
CA GLY A 85 -2.16 -2.32 1.10
C GLY A 85 -2.09 -0.94 1.75
N LEU A 86 -1.39 -0.83 2.89
CA LEU A 86 -1.07 0.44 3.51
C LEU A 86 0.42 0.78 3.33
N SER A 87 0.69 2.00 2.90
CA SER A 87 2.04 2.58 2.81
C SER A 87 2.00 4.07 3.19
N VAL A 88 1.44 4.36 4.36
CA VAL A 88 1.27 5.73 4.86
C VAL A 88 2.49 6.12 5.68
N CYS A 89 3.29 7.03 5.15
CA CYS A 89 4.44 7.62 5.82
C CYS A 89 4.04 8.96 6.43
N ARG A 90 4.81 9.44 7.40
CA ARG A 90 4.64 10.78 7.97
C ARG A 90 5.07 11.84 6.96
N ASP A 91 4.28 12.88 6.78
CA ASP A 91 4.60 13.98 5.86
C ASP A 91 5.86 14.78 6.29
N ASP A 92 6.21 14.74 7.59
CA ASP A 92 7.41 15.36 8.14
C ASP A 92 8.66 14.46 8.12
N ALA A 93 8.60 13.27 7.50
CA ALA A 93 9.72 12.34 7.44
C ALA A 93 10.90 12.80 6.57
N GLY A 94 10.83 14.02 6.03
CA GLY A 94 11.91 14.71 5.36
C GLY A 94 11.83 14.70 3.83
N THR A 95 12.80 15.38 3.19
CA THR A 95 12.85 15.58 1.73
C THR A 95 12.96 14.27 0.94
N SER A 96 13.39 13.19 1.57
CA SER A 96 13.47 11.87 0.93
C SER A 96 12.11 11.33 0.50
N LEU A 97 11.01 11.77 1.11
CA LEU A 97 9.65 11.38 0.72
C LEU A 97 9.28 11.90 -0.67
N LEU A 98 9.77 13.08 -1.07
CA LEU A 98 9.42 13.70 -2.35
C LEU A 98 9.82 12.83 -3.57
N ALA A 99 10.87 12.04 -3.43
CA ALA A 99 11.36 11.14 -4.48
C ALA A 99 11.17 9.66 -4.12
N ALA A 100 10.46 9.35 -3.04
CA ALA A 100 10.29 7.97 -2.61
C ALA A 100 9.18 7.27 -3.41
N MET A 101 9.51 6.10 -3.92
CA MET A 101 8.56 5.17 -4.53
C MET A 101 8.73 3.79 -3.85
N PRO A 102 8.04 3.53 -2.74
CA PRO A 102 8.17 2.27 -2.02
C PRO A 102 7.86 1.05 -2.90
N THR A 103 8.77 0.09 -2.97
CA THR A 103 8.63 -1.10 -3.83
C THR A 103 7.37 -1.92 -3.53
N LYS A 104 6.92 -1.93 -2.29
CA LYS A 104 5.67 -2.59 -1.89
C LYS A 104 4.43 -2.09 -2.65
N ILE A 105 4.43 -0.82 -3.10
CA ILE A 105 3.34 -0.29 -3.93
C ILE A 105 3.24 -1.11 -5.21
N GLY A 106 4.35 -1.34 -5.90
CA GLY A 106 4.39 -2.18 -7.09
C GLY A 106 3.95 -3.64 -6.83
N GLU A 107 4.29 -4.19 -5.67
CA GLU A 107 3.91 -5.55 -5.26
C GLU A 107 2.39 -5.67 -5.05
N PHE A 108 1.78 -4.71 -4.34
CA PHE A 108 0.33 -4.63 -4.18
C PHE A 108 -0.39 -4.48 -5.52
N LEU A 109 0.04 -3.50 -6.32
CA LEU A 109 -0.55 -3.24 -7.63
C LEU A 109 -0.45 -4.44 -8.57
N ALA A 110 0.70 -5.13 -8.58
CA ALA A 110 0.90 -6.33 -9.40
C ALA A 110 -0.07 -7.45 -9.06
N SER A 111 -0.45 -7.57 -7.79
CA SER A 111 -1.46 -8.52 -7.31
C SER A 111 -2.91 -8.04 -7.49
N GLY A 112 -3.12 -6.86 -8.08
CA GLY A 112 -4.44 -6.27 -8.26
C GLY A 112 -4.99 -5.59 -6.99
N ARG A 113 -4.14 -5.23 -6.03
CA ARG A 113 -4.53 -4.61 -4.76
C ARG A 113 -4.30 -3.11 -4.79
N PRO A 114 -5.33 -2.30 -4.52
CA PRO A 114 -5.16 -0.86 -4.37
C PRO A 114 -4.32 -0.54 -3.12
N VAL A 115 -3.76 0.68 -3.09
CA VAL A 115 -2.86 1.10 -2.02
C VAL A 115 -3.29 2.43 -1.42
N VAL A 116 -3.27 2.51 -0.09
CA VAL A 116 -3.39 3.77 0.64
C VAL A 116 -1.98 4.31 0.90
N VAL A 117 -1.72 5.52 0.47
CA VAL A 117 -0.44 6.23 0.67
C VAL A 117 -0.68 7.58 1.35
N ASN A 118 0.38 8.22 1.87
CA ASN A 118 0.26 9.61 2.33
C ASN A 118 0.46 10.60 1.17
N PRO A 119 -0.11 11.83 1.27
CA PRO A 119 0.06 12.86 0.25
C PRO A 119 1.52 13.29 0.04
N GLY A 120 2.38 13.15 1.05
CA GLY A 120 3.81 13.45 0.97
C GLY A 120 4.62 12.53 0.02
N LEU A 121 4.10 11.35 -0.33
CA LEU A 121 4.59 10.51 -1.42
C LEU A 121 4.02 11.03 -2.75
N VAL A 122 4.44 12.24 -3.16
CA VAL A 122 3.79 13.04 -4.20
C VAL A 122 3.56 12.27 -5.49
N ASP A 123 4.59 11.64 -6.05
CA ASP A 123 4.50 10.91 -7.31
C ASP A 123 3.60 9.67 -7.18
N ALA A 124 3.73 8.93 -6.08
CA ALA A 124 2.89 7.77 -5.82
C ALA A 124 1.42 8.16 -5.62
N ALA A 125 1.15 9.18 -4.82
CA ALA A 125 -0.20 9.67 -4.55
C ALA A 125 -0.90 10.11 -5.84
N GLN A 126 -0.25 10.96 -6.64
CA GLN A 126 -0.79 11.43 -7.92
C GLN A 126 -1.04 10.29 -8.91
N MET A 127 -0.10 9.36 -9.02
CA MET A 127 -0.24 8.20 -9.90
C MET A 127 -1.41 7.32 -9.49
N LEU A 128 -1.50 6.97 -8.21
CA LEU A 128 -2.54 6.07 -7.70
C LEU A 128 -3.94 6.67 -7.81
N GLU A 129 -4.11 7.95 -7.50
CA GLU A 129 -5.41 8.63 -7.58
C GLU A 129 -5.84 8.85 -9.04
N ARG A 130 -4.93 9.30 -9.91
CA ARG A 130 -5.22 9.50 -11.34
C ARG A 130 -5.72 8.22 -12.01
N ASP A 131 -5.10 7.08 -11.69
CA ASP A 131 -5.38 5.80 -12.35
C ASP A 131 -6.42 4.96 -11.59
N GLY A 132 -6.98 5.49 -10.49
CA GLY A 132 -8.00 4.79 -9.66
C GLY A 132 -7.48 3.48 -9.07
N CYS A 133 -6.25 3.50 -8.58
CA CYS A 133 -5.55 2.34 -8.00
C CYS A 133 -5.18 2.53 -6.53
N GLY A 134 -5.61 3.62 -5.92
CA GLY A 134 -5.36 3.91 -4.51
C GLY A 134 -5.88 5.28 -4.11
N ILE A 135 -5.66 5.63 -2.86
CA ILE A 135 -6.02 6.92 -2.28
C ILE A 135 -4.84 7.53 -1.54
N ALA A 136 -4.75 8.86 -1.56
CA ALA A 136 -3.85 9.60 -0.70
C ALA A 136 -4.58 9.95 0.60
N PHE A 137 -4.00 9.54 1.73
CA PHE A 137 -4.53 9.75 3.07
C PHE A 137 -3.39 9.93 4.08
N GLY A 138 -3.52 10.87 4.98
CA GLY A 138 -2.52 11.16 6.02
C GLY A 138 -3.11 12.15 7.01
N SER A 139 -4.20 11.76 7.68
CA SER A 139 -4.86 12.61 8.65
C SER A 139 -5.50 11.76 9.74
N SER A 140 -5.14 12.04 11.00
CA SER A 140 -5.80 11.45 12.16
C SER A 140 -7.11 12.18 12.55
N SER A 141 -7.50 13.26 11.81
CA SER A 141 -8.76 13.93 12.07
C SER A 141 -9.95 13.05 11.72
N GLU A 142 -11.02 13.12 12.53
CA GLU A 142 -12.23 12.31 12.32
C GLU A 142 -12.79 12.46 10.90
N THR A 143 -12.88 13.70 10.39
CA THR A 143 -13.37 13.95 9.02
C THR A 143 -12.46 13.39 7.94
N GLY A 144 -11.14 13.46 8.13
CA GLY A 144 -10.16 12.90 7.18
C GLY A 144 -10.21 11.38 7.13
N VAL A 145 -10.39 10.74 8.28
CA VAL A 145 -10.52 9.27 8.39
C VAL A 145 -11.81 8.77 7.72
N VAL A 146 -12.94 9.47 7.95
CA VAL A 146 -14.23 9.14 7.33
C VAL A 146 -14.17 9.28 5.81
N ASP A 147 -13.64 10.39 5.29
CA ASP A 147 -13.46 10.60 3.84
C ASP A 147 -12.58 9.51 3.21
N ALA A 148 -11.47 9.17 3.86
CA ALA A 148 -10.59 8.12 3.38
C ALA A 148 -11.29 6.73 3.34
N ALA A 149 -12.09 6.43 4.36
CA ALA A 149 -12.85 5.18 4.40
C ALA A 149 -13.91 5.14 3.28
N ASP A 150 -14.65 6.23 3.04
CA ASP A 150 -15.64 6.33 1.95
C ASP A 150 -14.97 6.08 0.58
N ARG A 151 -13.88 6.79 0.31
CA ARG A 151 -13.13 6.65 -0.95
C ARG A 151 -12.54 5.26 -1.15
N LEU A 152 -12.07 4.63 -0.06
CA LEU A 152 -11.52 3.28 -0.12
C LEU A 152 -12.62 2.24 -0.39
N GLU A 153 -13.79 2.37 0.24
CA GLU A 153 -14.94 1.50 0.00
C GLU A 153 -15.41 1.58 -1.45
N ASP A 154 -15.52 2.79 -2.02
CA ASP A 154 -15.86 3.01 -3.43
C ASP A 154 -14.84 2.35 -4.37
N LEU A 155 -13.55 2.48 -4.05
CA LEU A 155 -12.47 1.89 -4.83
C LEU A 155 -12.51 0.36 -4.81
N LEU A 156 -12.79 -0.23 -3.64
CA LEU A 156 -12.90 -1.68 -3.47
C LEU A 156 -14.17 -2.26 -4.11
N ALA A 157 -15.23 -1.46 -4.20
CA ALA A 157 -16.49 -1.87 -4.83
C ALA A 157 -16.44 -1.87 -6.37
N ASP A 158 -15.48 -1.15 -7.00
CA ASP A 158 -15.34 -1.15 -8.46
C ASP A 158 -14.63 -2.44 -8.93
N PRO A 159 -15.32 -3.33 -9.67
CA PRO A 159 -14.74 -4.60 -10.11
C PRO A 159 -13.58 -4.44 -11.10
N ARG A 160 -13.36 -3.23 -11.63
CA ARG A 160 -12.24 -2.93 -12.55
C ARG A 160 -10.95 -2.58 -11.80
N THR A 161 -11.01 -2.32 -10.50
CA THR A 161 -9.85 -1.90 -9.70
C THR A 161 -8.68 -2.90 -9.78
N PRO A 162 -8.87 -4.22 -9.63
CA PRO A 162 -7.75 -5.16 -9.74
C PRO A 162 -7.02 -5.11 -11.09
N ALA A 163 -7.78 -5.01 -12.19
CA ALA A 163 -7.20 -4.94 -13.52
C ALA A 163 -6.45 -3.61 -13.76
N ARG A 164 -6.98 -2.48 -13.25
CA ARG A 164 -6.29 -1.18 -13.30
C ARG A 164 -4.98 -1.22 -12.51
N CYS A 165 -5.00 -1.76 -11.30
CA CYS A 165 -3.81 -1.92 -10.47
C CYS A 165 -2.74 -2.74 -11.20
N ARG A 166 -3.11 -3.88 -11.79
CA ARG A 166 -2.18 -4.71 -12.56
C ARG A 166 -1.59 -3.96 -13.74
N SER A 167 -2.41 -3.28 -14.54
CA SER A 167 -1.95 -2.48 -15.68
C SER A 167 -0.99 -1.37 -15.26
N LEU A 168 -1.27 -0.71 -14.15
CA LEU A 168 -0.40 0.32 -13.58
C LEU A 168 0.95 -0.27 -13.14
N ALA A 169 0.94 -1.45 -12.50
CA ALA A 169 2.17 -2.14 -12.12
C ALA A 169 3.03 -2.48 -13.34
N GLU A 170 2.45 -3.02 -14.39
CA GLU A 170 3.14 -3.37 -15.64
C GLU A 170 3.72 -2.16 -16.35
N SER A 171 3.08 -1.00 -16.24
CA SER A 171 3.57 0.21 -16.89
C SER A 171 4.67 0.95 -16.12
N HIS A 172 4.71 0.84 -14.77
CA HIS A 172 5.59 1.66 -13.93
C HIS A 172 6.56 0.88 -13.04
N PHE A 173 6.30 -0.40 -12.77
CA PHE A 173 7.09 -1.21 -11.85
C PHE A 173 7.70 -2.47 -12.49
N ASP A 174 7.62 -2.59 -13.81
CA ASP A 174 8.26 -3.67 -14.53
C ASP A 174 9.78 -3.48 -14.56
N LEU A 175 10.52 -4.52 -14.14
CA LEU A 175 11.97 -4.45 -14.00
C LEU A 175 12.66 -4.30 -15.37
N ASP A 176 12.21 -5.06 -16.37
CA ASP A 176 12.86 -5.06 -17.68
C ASP A 176 12.71 -3.68 -18.35
N ARG A 177 11.53 -3.09 -18.26
CA ARG A 177 11.30 -1.71 -18.72
C ARG A 177 12.14 -0.69 -17.98
N GLY A 178 12.31 -0.87 -16.65
CA GLY A 178 13.18 0.00 -15.84
C GLY A 178 14.65 -0.12 -16.25
N VAL A 179 15.12 -1.34 -16.53
CA VAL A 179 16.47 -1.59 -17.04
C VAL A 179 16.67 -0.97 -18.42
N ASP A 180 15.72 -1.16 -19.34
CA ASP A 180 15.79 -0.59 -20.69
C ASP A 180 15.88 0.95 -20.63
N ALA A 181 15.07 1.60 -19.80
CA ALA A 181 15.11 3.05 -19.62
C ALA A 181 16.48 3.53 -19.05
N LEU A 182 17.08 2.77 -18.12
CA LEU A 182 18.42 3.10 -17.63
C LEU A 182 19.49 2.92 -18.71
N VAL A 183 19.43 1.87 -19.51
CA VAL A 183 20.34 1.62 -20.64
C VAL A 183 20.26 2.76 -21.65
N GLU A 184 19.07 3.25 -21.98
CA GLU A 184 18.88 4.40 -22.87
C GLU A 184 19.58 5.66 -22.32
N VAL A 185 19.40 5.95 -21.01
CA VAL A 185 20.04 7.11 -20.38
C VAL A 185 21.57 7.00 -20.42
N TYR A 186 22.13 5.84 -20.05
CA TYR A 186 23.60 5.65 -20.10
C TYR A 186 24.14 5.72 -21.51
N THR A 187 23.46 5.15 -22.48
CA THR A 187 23.85 5.23 -23.91
C THR A 187 23.85 6.68 -24.41
N ALA A 188 22.83 7.47 -24.03
CA ALA A 188 22.76 8.88 -24.39
C ALA A 188 23.88 9.73 -23.76
N LEU A 189 24.41 9.31 -22.59
CA LEU A 189 25.53 9.96 -21.93
C LEU A 189 26.91 9.51 -22.44
N GLY A 190 26.95 8.56 -23.39
CA GLY A 190 28.18 8.06 -23.99
C GLY A 190 28.96 7.07 -23.11
N ALA A 191 28.27 6.40 -22.22
CA ALA A 191 28.83 5.35 -21.35
C ALA A 191 28.71 3.95 -21.98
#